data_34fbff13036972cccf985e5195337a6b
#
_entry.id   34fbff13036972cccf985e5195337a6b
#
_cell.length_a   1.000
_cell.length_b   1.000
_cell.length_c   1.000
_cell.angle_alpha   90.00
_cell.angle_beta   90.00
_cell.angle_gamma   90.00
#
_symmetry.space_group_name_H-M   'P 1'
#
loop_
_entity.id
_entity.type
_entity.pdbx_description
1 polymer ?
#
loop_
_entity_poly.entity_id
_entity_poly.type
_entity_poly.pdbx_seq_one_letter_code
_entity_poly.pdbx_strand_id
1 'polypeptide(L)'
;CGNPFKALSEIPLLRVDISNQTVEMADGESPLILVDGKLFNSGIAPIDPSRIESVELSEVVSARYLQMGVTKILNIRLRKDTPWYTFSELRTRHDFPSRYVFGAGRFEVGKKIFAISGYVGLTYLRHDKTSYEVNESNGSAIKNRNGEVKKRTDNQDGYLLLKWMPNSNDYFSAIFKGLNNDNRNKAHFDGRYITENTNNPFHNNQSETSSD
;
A
#
# COMPACT_ATOMS: atom_id res chain seq x y z
N CYS A 1 22.45 10.51 -1.92
CA CYS A 1 21.03 10.26 -1.58
C CYS A 1 20.98 9.25 -0.46
N GLY A 2 20.44 9.63 0.69
CA GLY A 2 20.28 8.77 1.85
C GLY A 2 18.83 8.29 1.97
N ASN A 3 18.61 7.23 2.78
CA ASN A 3 17.29 6.75 3.11
C ASN A 3 16.81 7.47 4.40
N PRO A 4 15.70 8.24 4.39
CA PRO A 4 15.20 8.95 5.57
C PRO A 4 14.82 8.01 6.72
N PHE A 5 14.35 6.80 6.42
CA PHE A 5 14.05 5.78 7.44
C PHE A 5 15.32 5.34 8.18
N LYS A 6 16.47 5.27 7.48
CA LYS A 6 17.74 4.99 8.14
C LYS A 6 18.15 6.13 9.08
N ALA A 7 17.93 7.38 8.69
CA ALA A 7 18.20 8.52 9.58
C ALA A 7 17.27 8.51 10.81
N LEU A 8 15.99 8.17 10.63
CA LEU A 8 15.04 8.05 11.73
C LEU A 8 15.35 6.85 12.65
N SER A 9 15.93 5.77 12.13
CA SER A 9 16.29 4.59 12.96
C SER A 9 17.41 4.87 13.97
N GLU A 10 18.13 5.98 13.81
CA GLU A 10 19.14 6.42 14.77
C GLU A 10 18.53 7.14 16.01
N ILE A 11 17.22 7.42 15.99
CA ILE A 11 16.51 8.06 17.10
C ILE A 11 16.05 6.96 18.09
N PRO A 12 16.52 6.97 19.36
CA PRO A 12 16.28 5.88 20.30
C PRO A 12 14.81 5.59 20.63
N LEU A 13 13.93 6.57 20.45
CA LEU A 13 12.49 6.47 20.73
C LEU A 13 11.69 5.89 19.57
N LEU A 14 12.32 5.61 18.42
CA LEU A 14 11.66 5.14 17.22
C LEU A 14 12.08 3.70 16.89
N ARG A 15 11.12 2.91 16.48
CA ARG A 15 11.30 1.63 15.80
C ARG A 15 11.00 1.83 14.32
N VAL A 16 11.97 1.63 13.47
CA VAL A 16 11.84 1.90 12.04
C VAL A 16 12.03 0.61 11.26
N ASP A 17 11.01 0.20 10.53
CA ASP A 17 11.11 -0.85 9.52
C ASP A 17 11.43 -0.21 8.17
N ILE A 18 12.69 -0.34 7.77
CA ILE A 18 13.18 0.23 6.49
C ILE A 18 12.55 -0.48 5.29
N SER A 19 12.25 -1.78 5.42
CA SER A 19 11.73 -2.60 4.33
C SER A 19 10.26 -2.26 4.04
N ASN A 20 9.45 -2.13 5.09
CA ASN A 20 8.05 -1.78 5.00
C ASN A 20 7.80 -0.26 5.02
N GLN A 21 8.86 0.54 5.28
CA GLN A 21 8.80 2.00 5.38
C GLN A 21 7.82 2.47 6.46
N THR A 22 7.80 1.78 7.59
CA THR A 22 6.97 2.14 8.74
C THR A 22 7.82 2.70 9.87
N VAL A 23 7.21 3.60 10.64
CA VAL A 23 7.80 4.21 11.83
C VAL A 23 6.82 4.02 12.97
N GLU A 24 7.30 3.43 14.06
CA GLU A 24 6.57 3.22 15.30
C GLU A 24 7.35 3.83 16.46
N MET A 25 6.66 4.18 17.50
CA MET A 25 7.28 4.57 18.76
C MET A 25 7.78 3.33 19.50
N ALA A 26 8.67 3.53 20.47
CA ALA A 26 9.20 2.43 21.30
C ALA A 26 8.11 1.67 22.08
N ASP A 27 6.98 2.31 22.37
CA ASP A 27 5.79 1.74 23.02
C ASP A 27 4.83 1.02 22.06
N GLY A 28 5.14 0.98 20.76
CA GLY A 28 4.34 0.33 19.72
C GLY A 28 3.27 1.21 19.09
N GLU A 29 3.11 2.47 19.50
CA GLU A 29 2.18 3.38 18.85
C GLU A 29 2.75 3.95 17.55
N SER A 30 1.90 4.07 16.52
CA SER A 30 2.27 4.70 15.25
C SER A 30 2.01 6.20 15.32
N PRO A 31 3.04 7.06 15.29
CA PRO A 31 2.85 8.49 15.33
C PRO A 31 2.31 9.03 14.00
N LEU A 32 1.52 10.10 14.06
CA LEU A 32 1.20 10.88 12.87
C LEU A 32 2.45 11.63 12.39
N ILE A 33 2.89 11.35 11.18
CA ILE A 33 4.06 12.01 10.62
C ILE A 33 3.65 13.28 9.89
N LEU A 34 4.21 14.40 10.34
CA LEU A 34 4.09 15.70 9.70
C LEU A 34 5.44 16.13 9.11
N VAL A 35 5.39 16.92 8.05
CA VAL A 35 6.55 17.61 7.49
C VAL A 35 6.27 19.10 7.51
N ASP A 36 7.12 19.85 8.19
CA ASP A 36 6.93 21.29 8.48
C ASP A 36 5.53 21.59 9.06
N GLY A 37 5.05 20.72 9.96
CA GLY A 37 3.75 20.84 10.62
C GLY A 37 2.54 20.48 9.77
N LYS A 38 2.72 19.93 8.57
CA LYS A 38 1.65 19.59 7.62
C LYS A 38 1.64 18.09 7.30
N LEU A 39 0.44 17.54 7.05
CA LEU A 39 0.29 16.16 6.58
C LEU A 39 1.00 15.98 5.23
N PHE A 40 1.86 14.97 5.18
CA PHE A 40 2.64 14.67 3.99
C PHE A 40 2.17 13.35 3.36
N ASN A 41 1.22 13.45 2.44
CA ASN A 41 0.53 12.29 1.86
C ASN A 41 1.43 11.34 1.02
N SER A 42 2.62 11.80 0.62
CA SER A 42 3.58 10.98 -0.14
C SER A 42 4.45 10.08 0.75
N GLY A 43 4.23 10.09 2.08
CA GLY A 43 5.16 9.46 3.02
C GLY A 43 6.51 10.17 3.05
N ILE A 44 7.40 9.74 3.92
CA ILE A 44 8.70 10.40 4.12
C ILE A 44 9.80 9.90 3.19
N ALA A 45 9.56 8.82 2.45
CA ALA A 45 10.56 8.22 1.56
C ALA A 45 11.19 9.21 0.54
N PRO A 46 10.45 10.19 -0.01
CA PRO A 46 11.03 11.19 -0.91
C PRO A 46 11.94 12.21 -0.23
N ILE A 47 12.02 12.23 1.10
CA ILE A 47 12.81 13.22 1.82
C ILE A 47 14.27 12.78 1.86
N ASP A 48 15.16 13.57 1.28
CA ASP A 48 16.60 13.36 1.47
C ASP A 48 16.98 13.68 2.93
N PRO A 49 17.64 12.77 3.67
CA PRO A 49 18.05 13.01 5.06
C PRO A 49 18.87 14.29 5.24
N SER A 50 19.67 14.69 4.26
CA SER A 50 20.45 15.94 4.32
C SER A 50 19.59 17.19 4.41
N ARG A 51 18.31 17.09 4.04
CA ARG A 51 17.32 18.16 4.12
C ARG A 51 16.64 18.25 5.49
N ILE A 52 16.73 17.21 6.31
CA ILE A 52 16.14 17.19 7.63
C ILE A 52 16.96 18.14 8.53
N GLU A 53 16.32 19.13 9.10
CA GLU A 53 16.89 20.02 10.08
C GLU A 53 16.75 19.45 11.49
N SER A 54 15.55 19.00 11.83
CA SER A 54 15.22 18.38 13.10
C SER A 54 14.02 17.44 12.98
N VAL A 55 13.90 16.57 13.97
CA VAL A 55 12.73 15.70 14.15
C VAL A 55 12.19 15.98 15.55
N GLU A 56 10.95 16.43 15.61
CA GLU A 56 10.29 16.83 16.85
C GLU A 56 9.19 15.82 17.18
N LEU A 57 9.23 15.26 18.36
CA LEU A 57 8.16 14.44 18.91
C LEU A 57 7.26 15.29 19.79
N SER A 58 5.95 15.24 19.56
CA SER A 58 4.95 15.89 20.39
C SER A 58 3.91 14.88 20.87
N GLU A 59 3.72 14.83 22.18
CA GLU A 59 2.61 14.13 22.84
C GLU A 59 1.42 15.07 23.08
N VAL A 60 1.62 16.37 22.88
CA VAL A 60 0.55 17.36 22.91
C VAL A 60 -0.03 17.50 21.52
N VAL A 61 -1.19 16.91 21.33
CA VAL A 61 -1.86 16.83 20.04
C VAL A 61 -3.05 17.79 20.02
N SER A 62 -3.22 18.51 18.92
CA SER A 62 -4.36 19.41 18.78
C SER A 62 -5.69 18.63 18.72
N ALA A 63 -6.79 19.26 19.15
CA ALA A 63 -8.12 18.64 19.18
C ALA A 63 -8.53 17.99 17.83
N ARG A 64 -8.11 18.58 16.72
CA ARG A 64 -8.36 18.04 15.38
C ARG A 64 -7.76 16.65 15.18
N TYR A 65 -6.53 16.43 15.62
CA TYR A 65 -5.84 15.14 15.46
C TYR A 65 -6.26 14.14 16.53
N LEU A 66 -6.62 14.62 17.74
CA LEU A 66 -7.19 13.76 18.78
C LEU A 66 -8.51 13.12 18.33
N GLN A 67 -9.37 13.85 17.61
CA GLN A 67 -10.61 13.31 17.02
C GLN A 67 -10.34 12.22 15.98
N MET A 68 -9.15 12.19 15.39
CA MET A 68 -8.70 11.14 14.45
C MET A 68 -8.01 9.96 15.17
N GLY A 69 -8.01 9.93 16.50
CA GLY A 69 -7.34 8.90 17.30
C GLY A 69 -5.81 9.03 17.36
N VAL A 70 -5.27 10.19 16.97
CA VAL A 70 -3.83 10.43 16.99
C VAL A 70 -3.42 10.90 18.39
N THR A 71 -2.50 10.18 19.02
CA THR A 71 -1.96 10.44 20.36
C THR A 71 -0.57 11.06 20.32
N LYS A 72 0.18 10.81 19.23
CA LYS A 72 1.58 11.27 19.07
C LYS A 72 1.82 11.83 17.67
N ILE A 73 2.60 12.88 17.59
CA ILE A 73 2.99 13.52 16.34
C ILE A 73 4.52 13.49 16.22
N LEU A 74 5.01 13.02 15.08
CA LEU A 74 6.40 13.13 14.67
C LEU A 74 6.51 14.19 13.58
N ASN A 75 7.02 15.38 13.91
CA ASN A 75 7.17 16.47 12.96
C ASN A 75 8.60 16.54 12.43
N ILE A 76 8.77 16.32 11.16
CA ILE A 76 10.06 16.42 10.45
C ILE A 76 10.18 17.86 9.93
N ARG A 77 11.12 18.61 10.45
CA ARG A 77 11.43 19.95 9.96
C ARG A 77 12.49 19.91 8.90
N LEU A 78 12.22 20.58 7.78
CA LEU A 78 13.16 20.68 6.67
C LEU A 78 13.94 22.00 6.74
N ARG A 79 15.20 21.96 6.34
CA ARG A 79 16.06 23.13 6.23
C ARG A 79 15.44 24.17 5.31
N LYS A 80 15.50 25.44 5.72
CA LYS A 80 14.88 26.56 5.01
C LYS A 80 15.51 26.87 3.64
N ASP A 81 16.79 26.62 3.50
CA ASP A 81 17.56 26.92 2.29
C ASP A 81 17.78 25.69 1.42
N THR A 82 16.71 24.94 1.17
CA THR A 82 16.79 23.71 0.38
C THR A 82 16.91 24.05 -1.11
N PRO A 83 18.00 23.65 -1.77
CA PRO A 83 18.12 23.75 -3.22
C PRO A 83 17.06 22.87 -3.92
N TRP A 84 17.03 22.87 -5.25
CA TRP A 84 16.28 21.89 -6.01
C TRP A 84 16.69 20.48 -5.61
N TYR A 85 15.72 19.62 -5.42
CA TYR A 85 15.93 18.20 -5.12
C TYR A 85 15.17 17.33 -6.09
N THR A 86 15.67 16.14 -6.29
CA THR A 86 15.02 15.08 -7.04
C THR A 86 15.05 13.79 -6.22
N PHE A 87 13.97 13.05 -6.29
CA PHE A 87 13.89 11.71 -5.74
C PHE A 87 13.30 10.80 -6.80
N SER A 88 13.85 9.60 -6.96
CA SER A 88 13.25 8.55 -7.77
C SER A 88 13.44 7.19 -7.11
N GLU A 89 12.43 6.35 -7.19
CA GLU A 89 12.46 4.99 -6.66
C GLU A 89 11.78 4.05 -7.65
N LEU A 90 12.40 2.91 -7.87
CA LEU A 90 11.83 1.79 -8.61
C LEU A 90 11.78 0.60 -7.67
N ARG A 91 10.60 0.00 -7.53
CA ARG A 91 10.38 -1.24 -6.77
C ARG A 91 9.86 -2.30 -7.70
N THR A 92 10.41 -3.48 -7.58
CA THR A 92 9.92 -4.66 -8.29
C THR A 92 9.85 -5.82 -7.31
N ARG A 93 8.83 -6.63 -7.45
CA ARG A 93 8.67 -7.89 -6.73
C ARG A 93 8.17 -8.94 -7.69
N HIS A 94 8.77 -10.10 -7.62
CA HIS A 94 8.38 -11.25 -8.41
C HIS A 94 8.32 -12.48 -7.52
N ASP A 95 7.20 -13.18 -7.50
CA ASP A 95 7.00 -14.41 -6.74
C ASP A 95 6.85 -15.60 -7.69
N PHE A 96 7.69 -16.61 -7.51
CA PHE A 96 7.57 -17.92 -8.14
C PHE A 96 6.99 -18.92 -7.13
N PRO A 97 6.10 -19.83 -7.50
CA PRO A 97 5.58 -20.13 -8.83
C PRO A 97 4.31 -19.35 -9.21
N SER A 98 3.81 -18.46 -8.35
CA SER A 98 2.49 -17.81 -8.50
C SER A 98 2.38 -16.86 -9.69
N ARG A 99 3.46 -16.62 -10.43
CA ARG A 99 3.54 -15.64 -11.53
C ARG A 99 2.98 -14.28 -11.11
N TYR A 100 3.31 -13.89 -9.89
CA TYR A 100 3.01 -12.55 -9.39
C TYR A 100 4.15 -11.63 -9.76
N VAL A 101 3.82 -10.52 -10.41
CA VAL A 101 4.75 -9.45 -10.71
C VAL A 101 4.16 -8.14 -10.21
N PHE A 102 4.91 -7.46 -9.40
CA PHE A 102 4.63 -6.10 -8.97
C PHE A 102 5.77 -5.20 -9.43
N GLY A 103 5.43 -4.08 -10.02
CA GLY A 103 6.36 -3.01 -10.36
C GLY A 103 5.78 -1.67 -9.95
N ALA A 104 6.56 -0.83 -9.31
CA ALA A 104 6.15 0.52 -8.98
C ALA A 104 7.31 1.48 -9.17
N GLY A 105 7.00 2.62 -9.79
CA GLY A 105 7.90 3.73 -9.93
C GLY A 105 7.33 4.97 -9.28
N ARG A 106 8.15 5.73 -8.57
CA ARG A 106 7.78 7.05 -8.09
C ARG A 106 8.90 8.03 -8.23
N PHE A 107 8.54 9.29 -8.37
CA PHE A 107 9.49 10.40 -8.40
C PHE A 107 8.93 11.60 -7.62
N GLU A 108 9.82 12.42 -7.17
CA GLU A 108 9.51 13.76 -6.68
C GLU A 108 10.60 14.73 -7.14
N VAL A 109 10.19 15.88 -7.65
CA VAL A 109 11.06 16.99 -8.02
C VAL A 109 10.52 18.23 -7.35
N GLY A 110 11.36 18.96 -6.66
CA GLY A 110 10.83 20.12 -5.96
C GLY A 110 11.88 21.06 -5.42
N LYS A 111 11.34 22.11 -4.85
CA LYS A 111 12.00 23.14 -4.09
C LYS A 111 11.13 23.42 -2.87
N LYS A 112 11.62 24.17 -1.87
CA LYS A 112 10.90 24.50 -0.63
C LYS A 112 9.44 24.92 -0.84
N ILE A 113 9.15 25.73 -1.87
CA ILE A 113 7.82 26.31 -2.11
C ILE A 113 6.99 25.52 -3.13
N PHE A 114 7.58 24.58 -3.85
CA PHE A 114 6.91 23.85 -4.91
C PHE A 114 7.48 22.46 -5.06
N ALA A 115 6.61 21.46 -5.27
CA ALA A 115 7.01 20.11 -5.62
C ALA A 115 6.01 19.44 -6.56
N ILE A 116 6.53 18.58 -7.42
CA ILE A 116 5.77 17.68 -8.27
C ILE A 116 6.18 16.26 -7.89
N SER A 117 5.21 15.42 -7.54
CA SER A 117 5.43 14.00 -7.26
C SER A 117 4.56 13.15 -8.18
N GLY A 118 5.09 12.04 -8.64
CA GLY A 118 4.36 11.08 -9.43
C GLY A 118 4.61 9.65 -8.97
N TYR A 119 3.61 8.81 -9.16
CA TYR A 119 3.65 7.39 -8.88
C TYR A 119 2.93 6.62 -9.97
N VAL A 120 3.47 5.47 -10.35
CA VAL A 120 2.84 4.47 -11.20
C VAL A 120 3.09 3.10 -10.61
N GLY A 121 2.03 2.34 -10.39
CA GLY A 121 2.04 0.96 -9.92
C GLY A 121 1.45 0.01 -10.95
N LEU A 122 2.05 -1.16 -11.09
CA LEU A 122 1.59 -2.24 -11.95
C LEU A 122 1.58 -3.52 -11.13
N THR A 123 0.45 -4.20 -11.08
CA THR A 123 0.33 -5.52 -10.46
C THR A 123 -0.23 -6.50 -11.46
N TYR A 124 0.50 -7.56 -11.66
CA TYR A 124 0.13 -8.65 -12.54
C TYR A 124 0.15 -9.95 -11.78
N LEU A 125 -0.99 -10.64 -11.70
CA LEU A 125 -1.11 -11.93 -11.03
C LEU A 125 -1.78 -12.92 -11.97
N ARG A 126 -1.14 -14.06 -12.18
CA ARG A 126 -1.73 -15.22 -12.85
C ARG A 126 -1.56 -16.46 -12.00
N HIS A 127 -2.66 -16.95 -11.46
CA HIS A 127 -2.77 -18.31 -10.97
C HIS A 127 -3.42 -19.16 -12.06
N ASP A 128 -2.61 -19.95 -12.75
CA ASP A 128 -3.10 -20.76 -13.87
C ASP A 128 -4.01 -21.88 -13.38
N LYS A 129 -3.73 -22.47 -12.22
CA LYS A 129 -4.54 -23.48 -11.59
C LYS A 129 -4.25 -23.60 -10.10
N THR A 130 -5.28 -23.48 -9.28
CA THR A 130 -5.25 -23.89 -7.89
C THR A 130 -6.29 -24.99 -7.73
N SER A 131 -5.86 -26.18 -7.36
CA SER A 131 -6.75 -27.30 -7.11
C SER A 131 -7.31 -27.21 -5.72
N TYR A 132 -8.61 -27.41 -5.58
CA TYR A 132 -9.32 -27.46 -4.30
C TYR A 132 -10.02 -28.79 -4.16
N GLU A 133 -9.92 -29.38 -2.99
CA GLU A 133 -10.73 -30.50 -2.56
C GLU A 133 -11.50 -30.07 -1.32
N VAL A 134 -12.82 -30.13 -1.38
CA VAL A 134 -13.69 -29.77 -0.27
C VAL A 134 -14.64 -30.91 0.01
N ASN A 135 -14.61 -31.39 1.24
CA ASN A 135 -15.48 -32.44 1.74
C ASN A 135 -16.35 -31.84 2.85
N GLU A 136 -17.62 -31.69 2.56
CA GLU A 136 -18.63 -31.17 3.51
C GLU A 136 -19.53 -32.31 3.95
N SER A 137 -19.77 -32.47 5.26
CA SER A 137 -20.67 -33.49 5.80
C SER A 137 -21.58 -32.85 6.85
N ASN A 138 -22.87 -33.20 6.77
CA ASN A 138 -23.88 -32.78 7.75
C ASN A 138 -24.64 -33.98 8.33
N GLY A 139 -23.97 -35.03 8.70
CA GLY A 139 -24.52 -36.21 9.34
C GLY A 139 -25.25 -37.18 8.39
N SER A 140 -26.16 -36.68 7.55
CA SER A 140 -26.99 -37.50 6.62
C SER A 140 -26.57 -37.31 5.15
N ALA A 141 -25.72 -36.36 4.83
CA ALA A 141 -25.28 -36.09 3.48
C ALA A 141 -23.79 -35.73 3.44
N ILE A 142 -23.12 -36.19 2.41
CA ILE A 142 -21.73 -35.87 2.13
C ILE A 142 -21.68 -35.18 0.76
N LYS A 143 -21.04 -34.04 0.71
CA LYS A 143 -20.78 -33.30 -0.52
C LYS A 143 -19.28 -33.24 -0.75
N ASN A 144 -18.80 -33.95 -1.75
CA ASN A 144 -17.41 -33.91 -2.16
C ASN A 144 -17.34 -33.08 -3.42
N ARG A 145 -16.41 -32.14 -3.48
CA ARG A 145 -16.13 -31.39 -4.69
C ARG A 145 -14.63 -31.20 -4.88
N ASN A 146 -14.20 -31.46 -6.09
CA ASN A 146 -12.87 -31.20 -6.56
C ASN A 146 -12.95 -30.16 -7.66
N GLY A 147 -12.06 -29.23 -7.67
CA GLY A 147 -12.12 -28.20 -8.69
C GLY A 147 -10.84 -27.43 -8.87
N GLU A 148 -10.86 -26.63 -9.90
CA GLU A 148 -9.76 -25.75 -10.26
C GLU A 148 -10.24 -24.30 -10.28
N VAL A 149 -9.45 -23.42 -9.71
CA VAL A 149 -9.67 -21.98 -9.77
C VAL A 149 -8.50 -21.34 -10.53
N LYS A 150 -8.85 -20.53 -11.53
CA LYS A 150 -7.92 -19.67 -12.26
C LYS A 150 -8.19 -18.24 -11.86
N LYS A 151 -7.15 -17.54 -11.42
CA LYS A 151 -7.24 -16.12 -11.05
C LYS A 151 -6.29 -15.31 -11.90
N ARG A 152 -6.81 -14.24 -12.48
CA ARG A 152 -6.03 -13.23 -13.17
C ARG A 152 -6.38 -11.86 -12.57
N THR A 153 -5.35 -11.10 -12.26
CA THR A 153 -5.46 -9.72 -11.80
C THR A 153 -4.47 -8.88 -12.57
N ASP A 154 -4.95 -7.85 -13.24
CA ASP A 154 -4.15 -6.85 -13.94
C ASP A 154 -4.57 -5.48 -13.40
N ASN A 155 -3.81 -4.95 -12.42
CA ASN A 155 -4.09 -3.65 -11.82
C ASN A 155 -3.02 -2.65 -12.22
N GLN A 156 -3.45 -1.48 -12.57
CA GLN A 156 -2.59 -0.33 -12.89
C GLN A 156 -3.13 0.86 -12.11
N ASP A 157 -2.29 1.48 -11.32
CA ASP A 157 -2.65 2.66 -10.57
C ASP A 157 -1.56 3.72 -10.65
N GLY A 158 -1.97 4.96 -10.51
CA GLY A 158 -1.01 6.04 -10.55
C GLY A 158 -1.59 7.36 -10.10
N TYR A 159 -0.70 8.27 -9.74
CA TYR A 159 -1.08 9.65 -9.46
C TYR A 159 0.00 10.64 -9.87
N LEU A 160 -0.44 11.87 -10.10
CA LEU A 160 0.39 13.07 -10.17
C LEU A 160 -0.08 14.03 -9.08
N LEU A 161 0.83 14.49 -8.24
CA LEU A 161 0.58 15.40 -7.14
C LEU A 161 1.41 16.66 -7.31
N LEU A 162 0.73 17.79 -7.37
CA LEU A 162 1.33 19.12 -7.37
C LEU A 162 1.18 19.72 -5.98
N LYS A 163 2.24 20.31 -5.45
CA LYS A 163 2.27 20.99 -4.16
C LYS A 163 2.81 22.39 -4.35
N TRP A 164 2.17 23.37 -3.74
CA TRP A 164 2.63 24.76 -3.73
C TRP A 164 2.43 25.38 -2.35
N MET A 165 3.51 25.92 -1.80
CA MET A 165 3.59 26.54 -0.49
C MET A 165 4.18 27.93 -0.62
N PRO A 166 3.41 28.94 -1.03
CA PRO A 166 3.92 30.31 -1.25
C PRO A 166 4.51 30.95 0.02
N ASN A 167 3.99 30.56 1.16
CA ASN A 167 4.46 31.03 2.49
C ASN A 167 4.29 29.93 3.53
N SER A 168 4.63 30.19 4.79
CA SER A 168 4.52 29.22 5.90
C SER A 168 3.07 28.85 6.26
N ASN A 169 2.11 29.68 5.93
CA ASN A 169 0.71 29.51 6.34
C ASN A 169 -0.17 28.89 5.26
N ASP A 170 0.20 29.07 3.98
CA ASP A 170 -0.61 28.62 2.86
C ASP A 170 -0.03 27.36 2.21
N TYR A 171 -0.91 26.41 1.96
CA TYR A 171 -0.60 25.16 1.28
C TYR A 171 -1.69 24.81 0.28
N PHE A 172 -1.29 24.65 -0.97
CA PHE A 172 -2.15 24.22 -2.06
C PHE A 172 -1.64 22.91 -2.62
N SER A 173 -2.56 21.98 -2.88
CA SER A 173 -2.23 20.74 -3.57
C SER A 173 -3.32 20.35 -4.55
N ALA A 174 -2.89 19.81 -5.67
CA ALA A 174 -3.77 19.19 -6.65
C ALA A 174 -3.28 17.76 -6.92
N ILE A 175 -4.17 16.79 -6.88
CA ILE A 175 -3.87 15.40 -7.15
C ILE A 175 -4.74 14.88 -8.28
N PHE A 176 -4.10 14.28 -9.29
CA PHE A 176 -4.72 13.56 -10.38
C PHE A 176 -4.45 12.09 -10.19
N LYS A 177 -5.48 11.26 -10.14
CA LYS A 177 -5.37 9.81 -9.95
C LYS A 177 -5.96 9.08 -11.14
N GLY A 178 -5.32 7.99 -11.52
CA GLY A 178 -5.83 7.01 -12.47
C GLY A 178 -5.78 5.62 -11.86
N LEU A 179 -6.81 4.84 -12.11
CA LEU A 179 -6.92 3.46 -11.68
C LEU A 179 -7.51 2.65 -12.83
N ASN A 180 -6.94 1.50 -13.09
CA ASN A 180 -7.48 0.51 -14.01
C ASN A 180 -7.31 -0.87 -13.38
N ASN A 181 -8.43 -1.53 -13.09
CA ASN A 181 -8.46 -2.86 -12.47
C ASN A 181 -9.16 -3.84 -13.41
N ASP A 182 -8.51 -4.93 -13.77
CA ASP A 182 -9.12 -6.06 -14.48
C ASP A 182 -8.89 -7.34 -13.66
N ASN A 183 -9.95 -7.78 -13.00
CA ASN A 183 -9.93 -8.99 -12.19
C ASN A 183 -10.83 -10.05 -12.82
N ARG A 184 -10.27 -11.23 -13.10
CA ARG A 184 -11.01 -12.35 -13.67
C ARG A 184 -10.78 -13.59 -12.84
N ASN A 185 -11.87 -14.14 -12.31
CA ASN A 185 -11.88 -15.40 -11.60
C ASN A 185 -12.71 -16.42 -12.40
N LYS A 186 -12.13 -17.58 -12.66
CA LYS A 186 -12.85 -18.71 -13.25
C LYS A 186 -12.66 -19.91 -12.34
N ALA A 187 -13.76 -20.51 -11.92
CA ALA A 187 -13.77 -21.69 -11.10
C ALA A 187 -14.57 -22.80 -11.80
N HIS A 188 -14.02 -23.98 -11.81
CA HIS A 188 -14.68 -25.19 -12.30
C HIS A 188 -14.64 -26.23 -11.19
N PHE A 189 -15.79 -26.74 -10.81
CA PHE A 189 -15.93 -27.73 -9.75
C PHE A 189 -16.75 -28.91 -10.25
N ASP A 190 -16.22 -30.10 -10.09
CA ASP A 190 -16.91 -31.36 -10.24
C ASP A 190 -17.11 -31.99 -8.86
N GLY A 191 -18.26 -32.51 -8.60
CA GLY A 191 -18.51 -33.08 -7.31
C GLY A 191 -19.63 -34.13 -7.29
N ARG A 192 -19.83 -34.69 -6.11
CA ARG A 192 -20.90 -35.64 -5.84
C ARG A 192 -21.61 -35.26 -4.55
N TYR A 193 -22.92 -35.36 -4.60
CA TYR A 193 -23.79 -35.25 -3.44
C TYR A 193 -24.28 -36.65 -3.08
N ILE A 194 -23.87 -37.17 -1.95
CA ILE A 194 -24.12 -38.53 -1.51
C ILE A 194 -25.02 -38.47 -0.29
N THR A 195 -26.19 -39.12 -0.35
CA THR A 195 -27.07 -39.38 0.76
C THR A 195 -27.25 -40.89 0.90
N GLU A 196 -27.97 -41.37 1.95
CA GLU A 196 -28.25 -42.80 2.13
C GLU A 196 -28.85 -43.47 0.87
N ASN A 197 -29.63 -42.73 0.09
CA ASN A 197 -30.38 -43.27 -1.04
C ASN A 197 -29.95 -42.75 -2.42
N THR A 198 -29.05 -41.77 -2.49
CA THR A 198 -28.68 -41.14 -3.77
C THR A 198 -27.20 -40.81 -3.85
N ASN A 199 -26.66 -40.92 -5.05
CA ASN A 199 -25.30 -40.50 -5.37
C ASN A 199 -25.33 -39.69 -6.67
N ASN A 200 -25.56 -38.39 -6.55
CA ASN A 200 -25.77 -37.50 -7.69
C ASN A 200 -24.51 -36.73 -8.02
N PRO A 201 -23.96 -36.84 -9.22
CA PRO A 201 -22.88 -35.96 -9.68
C PRO A 201 -23.43 -34.55 -9.95
N PHE A 202 -22.62 -33.54 -9.72
CA PHE A 202 -22.92 -32.18 -10.14
C PHE A 202 -21.69 -31.49 -10.73
N HIS A 203 -21.94 -30.55 -11.64
CA HIS A 203 -20.93 -29.70 -12.25
C HIS A 203 -21.29 -28.25 -11.96
N ASN A 204 -20.33 -27.46 -11.54
CA ASN A 204 -20.53 -26.03 -11.28
C ASN A 204 -19.42 -25.24 -11.94
N ASN A 205 -19.80 -24.32 -12.82
CA ASN A 205 -18.91 -23.37 -13.47
C ASN A 205 -19.24 -21.97 -12.99
N GLN A 206 -18.29 -21.31 -12.38
CA GLN A 206 -18.42 -19.92 -11.96
C GLN A 206 -17.42 -19.07 -12.71
N SER A 207 -17.86 -17.95 -13.25
CA SER A 207 -16.98 -16.92 -13.78
C SER A 207 -17.39 -15.56 -13.22
N GLU A 208 -16.44 -14.87 -12.64
CA GLU A 208 -16.61 -13.53 -12.14
C GLU A 208 -15.58 -12.62 -12.84
N THR A 209 -16.05 -11.51 -13.35
CA THR A 209 -15.19 -10.48 -13.96
C THR A 209 -15.60 -9.15 -13.36
N SER A 210 -14.67 -8.44 -12.75
CA SER A 210 -14.85 -7.05 -12.33
C SER A 210 -13.79 -6.20 -13.02
N SER A 211 -14.23 -5.10 -13.61
CA SER A 211 -13.36 -4.06 -14.19
C SER A 211 -13.89 -2.70 -13.71
N ASP A 212 -13.00 -1.91 -13.13
CA ASP A 212 -13.23 -0.51 -12.72
C ASP A 212 -12.26 0.40 -13.42
#